data_160c7d3c3db209b61da41903bd2ca924
#
_entry.id   160c7d3c3db209b61da41903bd2ca924
#
_cell.length_a   1.000
_cell.length_b   1.000
_cell.length_c   1.000
_cell.angle_alpha   90.00
_cell.angle_beta   90.00
_cell.angle_gamma   90.00
#
_symmetry.space_group_name_H-M   'P 1'
#
loop_
_entity.id
_entity.type
_entity.pdbx_description
1 polymer ?
#
loop_
_entity_poly.entity_id
_entity_poly.type
_entity_poly.pdbx_seq_one_letter_code
_entity_poly.pdbx_strand_id
1 'polypeptide(L)'
;LQGARLTAWELVRDGLPVELMADSAAAARMAAGGGSWVIVGADRIAANGDVANKIGTYGLAVAARHHGVKFMVAAPTSTIDPATPDGAAIPIEQRPAEEVLQCAGQPMAAAGAGAWNPVFDVTPAGLVDAIVTESGVIEQPDVDKIARLLAKV
;
A
#
# COMPACT_ATOMS: atom_id res chain seq x y z
N LEU A 1 -9.89 9.01 0.63
CA LEU A 1 -9.97 9.56 -0.74
C LEU A 1 -8.69 10.30 -1.18
N GLN A 2 -7.52 9.91 -0.64
CA GLN A 2 -6.24 10.56 -0.95
C GLN A 2 -5.88 10.39 -2.43
N GLY A 3 -5.99 9.21 -2.99
CA GLY A 3 -5.71 8.95 -4.40
C GLY A 3 -6.60 9.78 -5.35
N ALA A 4 -7.89 9.87 -5.04
CA ALA A 4 -8.83 10.64 -5.86
C ALA A 4 -8.58 12.16 -5.81
N ARG A 5 -8.09 12.69 -4.68
CA ARG A 5 -7.93 14.13 -4.46
C ARG A 5 -6.57 14.65 -4.86
N LEU A 6 -5.51 13.91 -4.58
CA LEU A 6 -4.13 14.34 -4.79
C LEU A 6 -3.48 13.63 -5.97
N THR A 7 -3.31 12.31 -5.90
CA THR A 7 -2.58 11.55 -6.94
C THR A 7 -3.20 11.72 -8.32
N ALA A 8 -4.54 11.60 -8.43
CA ALA A 8 -5.22 11.80 -9.70
C ALA A 8 -5.04 13.23 -10.22
N TRP A 9 -5.07 14.24 -9.34
CA TRP A 9 -4.86 15.63 -9.73
C TRP A 9 -3.42 15.86 -10.24
N GLU A 10 -2.40 15.33 -9.54
CA GLU A 10 -1.00 15.46 -9.94
C GLU A 10 -0.77 14.84 -11.32
N LEU A 11 -1.22 13.60 -11.50
CA LEU A 11 -1.03 12.87 -12.76
C LEU A 11 -1.73 13.56 -13.94
N VAL A 12 -2.96 14.06 -13.75
CA VAL A 12 -3.67 14.84 -14.79
C VAL A 12 -2.90 16.12 -15.11
N ARG A 13 -2.38 16.82 -14.10
CA ARG A 13 -1.59 18.03 -14.31
C ARG A 13 -0.31 17.78 -15.09
N ASP A 14 0.30 16.62 -14.88
CA ASP A 14 1.51 16.18 -15.60
C ASP A 14 1.20 15.62 -17.01
N GLY A 15 -0.08 15.64 -17.43
CA GLY A 15 -0.50 15.20 -18.76
C GLY A 15 -0.53 13.67 -18.92
N LEU A 16 -0.52 12.92 -17.82
CA LEU A 16 -0.61 11.46 -17.86
C LEU A 16 -2.07 11.02 -17.96
N PRO A 17 -2.38 9.96 -18.74
CA PRO A 17 -3.73 9.40 -18.79
C PRO A 17 -4.10 8.78 -17.43
N VAL A 18 -5.26 9.15 -16.89
CA VAL A 18 -5.72 8.71 -15.57
C VAL A 18 -7.15 8.20 -15.66
N GLU A 19 -7.37 7.02 -15.11
CA GLU A 19 -8.71 6.49 -14.81
C GLU A 19 -8.85 6.31 -13.30
N LEU A 20 -9.89 6.90 -12.71
CA LEU A 20 -10.23 6.70 -11.31
C LEU A 20 -11.23 5.54 -11.19
N MET A 21 -10.97 4.63 -10.26
CA MET A 21 -11.87 3.52 -9.97
C MET A 21 -12.07 3.34 -8.47
N ALA A 22 -13.13 2.65 -8.08
CA ALA A 22 -13.31 2.22 -6.69
C ALA A 22 -12.27 1.16 -6.32
N ASP A 23 -11.79 1.15 -5.06
CA ASP A 23 -10.79 0.18 -4.59
C ASP A 23 -11.21 -1.26 -4.85
N SER A 24 -12.50 -1.56 -4.67
CA SER A 24 -13.07 -2.90 -4.93
C SER A 24 -13.04 -3.33 -6.41
N ALA A 25 -12.82 -2.41 -7.35
CA ALA A 25 -12.77 -2.72 -8.78
C ALA A 25 -11.38 -3.20 -9.24
N ALA A 26 -10.34 -3.02 -8.43
CA ALA A 26 -8.96 -3.31 -8.83
C ALA A 26 -8.74 -4.78 -9.26
N ALA A 27 -9.26 -5.74 -8.48
CA ALA A 27 -9.15 -7.16 -8.83
C ALA A 27 -9.86 -7.50 -10.15
N ALA A 28 -11.06 -6.94 -10.38
CA ALA A 28 -11.78 -7.13 -11.64
C ALA A 28 -11.02 -6.52 -12.83
N ARG A 29 -10.38 -5.36 -12.65
CA ARG A 29 -9.55 -4.72 -13.67
C ARG A 29 -8.34 -5.59 -14.03
N MET A 30 -7.66 -6.17 -13.03
CA MET A 30 -6.55 -7.10 -13.24
C MET A 30 -7.00 -8.39 -13.95
N ALA A 31 -8.14 -8.96 -13.54
CA ALA A 31 -8.73 -10.14 -14.20
C ALA A 31 -9.04 -9.91 -15.69
N ALA A 32 -9.41 -8.67 -16.06
CA ALA A 32 -9.63 -8.27 -17.45
C ALA A 32 -8.32 -7.95 -18.21
N GLY A 33 -7.15 -8.24 -17.65
CA GLY A 33 -5.85 -7.96 -18.27
C GLY A 33 -5.40 -6.51 -18.16
N GLY A 34 -5.96 -5.75 -17.23
CA GLY A 34 -5.58 -4.36 -16.98
C GLY A 34 -4.38 -4.20 -16.04
N GLY A 35 -3.32 -3.55 -16.55
CA GLY A 35 -2.13 -3.20 -15.77
C GLY A 35 -1.06 -4.30 -15.74
N SER A 36 0.20 -3.88 -15.76
CA SER A 36 1.38 -4.75 -15.60
C SER A 36 1.96 -4.65 -14.18
N TRP A 37 1.73 -3.53 -13.52
CA TRP A 37 2.25 -3.21 -12.20
C TRP A 37 1.18 -2.56 -11.33
N VAL A 38 1.16 -2.94 -10.07
CA VAL A 38 0.60 -2.15 -8.96
C VAL A 38 1.76 -1.40 -8.32
N ILE A 39 1.63 -0.09 -8.15
CA ILE A 39 2.64 0.76 -7.52
C ILE A 39 1.99 1.45 -6.32
N VAL A 40 2.60 1.28 -5.15
CA VAL A 40 2.15 1.88 -3.89
C VAL A 40 3.31 2.56 -3.17
N GLY A 41 3.00 3.41 -2.20
CA GLY A 41 3.97 3.92 -1.24
C GLY A 41 4.18 2.97 -0.06
N ALA A 42 4.83 3.46 0.99
CA ALA A 42 4.91 2.81 2.28
C ALA A 42 4.90 3.84 3.41
N ASP A 43 4.24 3.50 4.51
CA ASP A 43 4.34 4.25 5.78
C ASP A 43 5.49 3.71 6.64
N ARG A 44 5.77 2.39 6.55
CA ARG A 44 6.93 1.74 7.17
C ARG A 44 7.29 0.45 6.44
N ILE A 45 8.58 0.19 6.33
CA ILE A 45 9.13 -1.06 5.80
C ILE A 45 9.97 -1.69 6.91
N ALA A 46 9.64 -2.92 7.30
CA ALA A 46 10.37 -3.67 8.32
C ALA A 46 11.69 -4.25 7.78
N ALA A 47 12.57 -4.69 8.67
CA ALA A 47 13.88 -5.26 8.32
C ALA A 47 13.78 -6.48 7.38
N ASN A 48 12.70 -7.26 7.46
CA ASN A 48 12.47 -8.42 6.58
C ASN A 48 11.83 -8.06 5.23
N GLY A 49 11.50 -6.77 5.00
CA GLY A 49 10.84 -6.28 3.79
C GLY A 49 9.32 -6.31 3.82
N ASP A 50 8.69 -6.64 4.94
CA ASP A 50 7.25 -6.45 5.12
C ASP A 50 6.90 -4.96 5.11
N VAL A 51 5.77 -4.61 4.50
CA VAL A 51 5.40 -3.22 4.23
C VAL A 51 4.08 -2.87 4.90
N ALA A 52 4.10 -1.90 5.80
CA ALA A 52 2.89 -1.24 6.27
C ALA A 52 2.56 -0.05 5.36
N ASN A 53 1.34 -0.02 4.86
CA ASN A 53 0.85 1.09 4.03
C ASN A 53 -0.67 1.26 4.24
N LYS A 54 -1.25 2.30 3.61
CA LYS A 54 -2.68 2.59 3.72
C LYS A 54 -3.52 1.33 3.54
N ILE A 55 -4.53 1.18 4.44
CA ILE A 55 -5.49 0.05 4.38
C ILE A 55 -6.00 -0.19 2.96
N GLY A 56 -6.01 -1.45 2.53
CA GLY A 56 -6.31 -1.89 1.17
C GLY A 56 -5.08 -2.33 0.38
N THR A 57 -3.87 -1.95 0.80
CA THR A 57 -2.61 -2.30 0.13
C THR A 57 -2.38 -3.82 0.11
N TYR A 58 -2.60 -4.50 1.24
CA TYR A 58 -2.51 -5.96 1.31
C TYR A 58 -3.48 -6.66 0.36
N GLY A 59 -4.73 -6.19 0.31
CA GLY A 59 -5.73 -6.72 -0.61
C GLY A 59 -5.33 -6.56 -2.08
N LEU A 60 -4.73 -5.41 -2.45
CA LEU A 60 -4.17 -5.18 -3.78
C LEU A 60 -3.00 -6.13 -4.09
N ALA A 61 -2.09 -6.36 -3.14
CA ALA A 61 -0.96 -7.25 -3.32
C ALA A 61 -1.40 -8.71 -3.55
N VAL A 62 -2.41 -9.16 -2.80
CA VAL A 62 -3.02 -10.50 -2.98
C VAL A 62 -3.67 -10.62 -4.37
N ALA A 63 -4.45 -9.61 -4.78
CA ALA A 63 -5.08 -9.59 -6.10
C ALA A 63 -4.03 -9.56 -7.22
N ALA A 64 -2.99 -8.74 -7.10
CA ALA A 64 -1.90 -8.66 -8.05
C ALA A 64 -1.22 -10.03 -8.22
N ARG A 65 -0.86 -10.69 -7.13
CA ARG A 65 -0.26 -12.04 -7.13
C ARG A 65 -1.16 -13.07 -7.81
N HIS A 66 -2.47 -13.05 -7.52
CA HIS A 66 -3.44 -13.97 -8.10
C HIS A 66 -3.57 -13.80 -9.62
N HIS A 67 -3.52 -12.57 -10.11
CA HIS A 67 -3.69 -12.25 -11.54
C HIS A 67 -2.35 -12.10 -12.31
N GLY A 68 -1.20 -12.40 -11.70
CA GLY A 68 0.11 -12.31 -12.33
C GLY A 68 0.55 -10.87 -12.62
N VAL A 69 -0.05 -9.88 -11.97
CA VAL A 69 0.37 -8.48 -11.99
C VAL A 69 1.49 -8.27 -10.97
N LYS A 70 2.53 -7.55 -11.33
CA LYS A 70 3.65 -7.27 -10.44
C LYS A 70 3.31 -6.20 -9.41
N PHE A 71 3.96 -6.28 -8.23
CA PHE A 71 3.71 -5.38 -7.11
C PHE A 71 4.99 -4.65 -6.69
N MET A 72 4.97 -3.32 -6.75
CA MET A 72 6.09 -2.43 -6.43
C MET A 72 5.75 -1.51 -5.27
N VAL A 73 6.71 -1.31 -4.40
CA VAL A 73 6.68 -0.30 -3.34
C VAL A 73 7.72 0.78 -3.67
N ALA A 74 7.29 2.03 -3.77
CA ALA A 74 8.17 3.18 -3.99
C ALA A 74 8.17 4.06 -2.74
N ALA A 75 9.31 4.12 -2.04
CA ALA A 75 9.43 4.85 -0.78
C ALA A 75 10.88 5.27 -0.52
N PRO A 76 11.14 6.38 0.18
CA PRO A 76 12.49 6.77 0.54
C PRO A 76 13.11 5.79 1.54
N THR A 77 14.44 5.70 1.58
CA THR A 77 15.16 4.84 2.53
C THR A 77 14.84 5.14 3.99
N SER A 78 14.47 6.38 4.30
CA SER A 78 14.03 6.79 5.65
C SER A 78 12.74 6.10 6.12
N THR A 79 11.98 5.47 5.21
CA THR A 79 10.79 4.68 5.54
C THR A 79 11.16 3.27 6.03
N ILE A 80 12.38 2.81 5.75
CA ILE A 80 12.87 1.50 6.20
C ILE A 80 13.31 1.60 7.64
N ASP A 81 12.71 0.79 8.51
CA ASP A 81 13.04 0.71 9.93
C ASP A 81 13.74 -0.60 10.25
N PRO A 82 15.09 -0.61 10.31
CA PRO A 82 15.85 -1.83 10.62
C PRO A 82 15.68 -2.34 12.06
N ALA A 83 15.12 -1.52 12.96
CA ALA A 83 14.84 -1.92 14.34
C ALA A 83 13.52 -2.71 14.46
N THR A 84 12.64 -2.61 13.47
CA THR A 84 11.41 -3.39 13.39
C THR A 84 11.67 -4.69 12.62
N PRO A 85 11.67 -5.87 13.27
CA PRO A 85 12.13 -7.12 12.64
C PRO A 85 11.23 -7.59 11.50
N ASP A 86 9.91 -7.47 11.67
CA ASP A 86 8.89 -7.92 10.72
C ASP A 86 7.60 -7.10 10.84
N GLY A 87 6.65 -7.40 9.97
CA GLY A 87 5.38 -6.69 9.91
C GLY A 87 4.49 -6.87 11.15
N ALA A 88 4.64 -7.97 11.90
CA ALA A 88 3.85 -8.21 13.11
C ALA A 88 4.27 -7.25 14.26
N ALA A 89 5.50 -6.75 14.20
CA ALA A 89 6.00 -5.77 15.16
C ALA A 89 5.59 -4.32 14.85
N ILE A 90 4.95 -4.06 13.69
CA ILE A 90 4.49 -2.71 13.32
C ILE A 90 3.16 -2.42 14.03
N PRO A 91 3.08 -1.38 14.89
CA PRO A 91 1.82 -1.00 15.52
C PRO A 91 0.85 -0.41 14.49
N ILE A 92 -0.38 -0.95 14.42
CA ILE A 92 -1.43 -0.47 13.53
C ILE A 92 -2.46 0.33 14.33
N GLU A 93 -2.56 1.61 14.02
CA GLU A 93 -3.53 2.52 14.64
C GLU A 93 -4.95 2.23 14.14
N GLN A 94 -5.91 2.32 15.06
CA GLN A 94 -7.34 2.33 14.75
C GLN A 94 -7.86 3.77 14.73
N ARG A 95 -8.68 4.09 13.74
CA ARG A 95 -9.28 5.41 13.60
C ARG A 95 -10.74 5.42 14.04
N PRO A 96 -11.32 6.62 14.30
CA PRO A 96 -12.72 6.74 14.70
C PRO A 96 -13.67 5.99 13.77
N ALA A 97 -14.65 5.32 14.35
CA ALA A 97 -15.65 4.54 13.62
C ALA A 97 -16.47 5.40 12.64
N GLU A 98 -16.65 6.68 12.98
CA GLU A 98 -17.42 7.65 12.21
C GLU A 98 -16.87 7.82 10.78
N GLU A 99 -15.58 7.63 10.56
CA GLU A 99 -14.97 7.69 9.22
C GLU A 99 -15.52 6.62 8.27
N VAL A 100 -16.00 5.50 8.80
CA VAL A 100 -16.59 4.40 8.04
C VAL A 100 -18.12 4.45 8.07
N LEU A 101 -18.70 4.88 9.20
CA LEU A 101 -20.14 4.87 9.42
C LEU A 101 -20.87 6.09 8.83
N GLN A 102 -20.13 7.12 8.42
CA GLN A 102 -20.69 8.39 7.93
C GLN A 102 -20.08 8.80 6.58
N CYS A 103 -20.84 9.57 5.83
CA CYS A 103 -20.32 10.28 4.65
C CYS A 103 -20.77 11.75 4.71
N ALA A 104 -19.80 12.67 4.59
CA ALA A 104 -20.03 14.11 4.69
C ALA A 104 -20.84 14.52 5.96
N GLY A 105 -20.59 13.85 7.08
CA GLY A 105 -21.27 14.10 8.35
C GLY A 105 -22.68 13.48 8.46
N GLN A 106 -23.13 12.73 7.46
CA GLN A 106 -24.42 12.05 7.48
C GLN A 106 -24.23 10.56 7.76
N PRO A 107 -25.00 9.96 8.71
CA PRO A 107 -24.96 8.54 8.95
C PRO A 107 -25.33 7.74 7.68
N MET A 108 -24.52 6.71 7.35
CA MET A 108 -24.78 5.78 6.26
C MET A 108 -25.03 4.36 6.72
N ALA A 109 -24.54 4.02 7.91
CA ALA A 109 -24.71 2.69 8.48
C ALA A 109 -25.98 2.62 9.35
N ALA A 110 -26.46 1.40 9.56
CA ALA A 110 -27.58 1.16 10.49
C ALA A 110 -27.21 1.60 11.92
N ALA A 111 -28.18 2.11 12.66
CA ALA A 111 -28.00 2.50 14.06
C ALA A 111 -27.51 1.29 14.88
N GLY A 112 -26.44 1.49 15.66
CA GLY A 112 -25.81 0.44 16.47
C GLY A 112 -24.78 -0.42 15.72
N ALA A 113 -24.52 -0.19 14.43
CA ALA A 113 -23.41 -0.84 13.73
C ALA A 113 -22.06 -0.38 14.30
N GLY A 114 -21.15 -1.33 14.55
CA GLY A 114 -19.76 -1.04 14.85
C GLY A 114 -18.93 -0.90 13.55
N ALA A 115 -17.69 -0.37 13.67
CA ALA A 115 -16.73 -0.33 12.58
C ALA A 115 -15.36 -0.83 13.04
N TRP A 116 -14.66 -1.53 12.15
CA TRP A 116 -13.25 -1.84 12.25
C TRP A 116 -12.51 -0.98 11.23
N ASN A 117 -11.70 -0.04 11.70
CA ASN A 117 -11.13 1.01 10.85
C ASN A 117 -9.62 1.17 11.10
N PRO A 118 -8.79 0.18 10.73
CA PRO A 118 -7.34 0.34 10.78
C PRO A 118 -6.87 1.35 9.73
N VAL A 119 -5.83 2.13 10.07
CA VAL A 119 -5.22 3.11 9.14
C VAL A 119 -4.43 2.39 8.05
N PHE A 120 -3.69 1.35 8.44
CA PHE A 120 -2.76 0.61 7.61
C PHE A 120 -3.09 -0.87 7.63
N ASP A 121 -2.61 -1.59 6.63
CA ASP A 121 -2.43 -3.03 6.66
C ASP A 121 -0.97 -3.39 6.35
N VAL A 122 -0.60 -4.64 6.62
CA VAL A 122 0.75 -5.13 6.40
C VAL A 122 0.76 -6.09 5.22
N THR A 123 1.58 -5.78 4.23
CA THR A 123 1.85 -6.64 3.08
C THR A 123 3.12 -7.43 3.33
N PRO A 124 3.08 -8.77 3.40
CA PRO A 124 4.27 -9.61 3.52
C PRO A 124 5.25 -9.41 2.36
N ALA A 125 6.54 -9.40 2.65
CA ALA A 125 7.62 -9.25 1.67
C ALA A 125 7.50 -10.23 0.48
N GLY A 126 7.01 -11.45 0.72
CA GLY A 126 6.77 -12.46 -0.32
C GLY A 126 5.73 -12.07 -1.39
N LEU A 127 4.93 -11.01 -1.16
CA LEU A 127 4.00 -10.46 -2.15
C LEU A 127 4.58 -9.26 -2.91
N VAL A 128 5.75 -8.75 -2.49
CA VAL A 128 6.40 -7.58 -3.09
C VAL A 128 7.43 -8.04 -4.12
N ASP A 129 7.27 -7.64 -5.37
CA ASP A 129 8.25 -7.93 -6.43
C ASP A 129 9.45 -6.98 -6.37
N ALA A 130 9.23 -5.71 -6.02
CA ALA A 130 10.31 -4.73 -5.90
C ALA A 130 10.02 -3.64 -4.86
N ILE A 131 11.06 -3.21 -4.15
CA ILE A 131 11.09 -1.96 -3.38
C ILE A 131 12.05 -1.01 -4.10
N VAL A 132 11.57 0.18 -4.45
CA VAL A 132 12.32 1.22 -5.15
C VAL A 132 12.55 2.39 -4.20
N THR A 133 13.82 2.78 -4.05
CA THR A 133 14.24 3.91 -3.21
C THR A 133 15.17 4.83 -3.99
N GLU A 134 15.49 6.00 -3.45
CA GLU A 134 16.51 6.89 -3.99
C GLU A 134 17.92 6.29 -4.01
N SER A 135 18.16 5.25 -3.19
CA SER A 135 19.46 4.57 -3.10
C SER A 135 19.55 3.29 -3.93
N GLY A 136 18.46 2.90 -4.59
CA GLY A 136 18.42 1.76 -5.49
C GLY A 136 17.15 0.92 -5.39
N VAL A 137 17.16 -0.21 -6.09
CA VAL A 137 16.06 -1.15 -6.20
C VAL A 137 16.41 -2.46 -5.49
N ILE A 138 15.45 -2.99 -4.74
CA ILE A 138 15.51 -4.31 -4.13
C ILE A 138 14.44 -5.17 -4.80
N GLU A 139 14.84 -6.14 -5.60
CA GLU A 139 13.94 -7.15 -6.14
C GLU A 139 13.76 -8.29 -5.15
N GLN A 140 12.50 -8.75 -4.99
CA GLN A 140 12.14 -9.81 -4.05
C GLN A 140 12.76 -9.56 -2.67
N PRO A 141 12.28 -8.55 -1.92
CA PRO A 141 12.90 -8.08 -0.70
C PRO A 141 13.04 -9.18 0.33
N ASP A 142 14.17 -9.17 1.04
CA ASP A 142 14.49 -10.01 2.19
C ASP A 142 15.42 -9.24 3.13
N VAL A 143 15.69 -9.81 4.31
CA VAL A 143 16.52 -9.19 5.36
C VAL A 143 17.90 -8.80 4.84
N ASP A 144 18.54 -9.68 4.07
CA ASP A 144 19.91 -9.45 3.61
C ASP A 144 19.97 -8.33 2.55
N LYS A 145 18.98 -8.27 1.67
CA LYS A 145 18.91 -7.24 0.62
C LYS A 145 18.59 -5.88 1.21
N ILE A 146 17.67 -5.82 2.18
CA ILE A 146 17.38 -4.59 2.93
C ILE A 146 18.65 -4.09 3.64
N ALA A 147 19.33 -4.95 4.40
CA ALA A 147 20.55 -4.58 5.11
C ALA A 147 21.65 -4.09 4.15
N ARG A 148 21.84 -4.75 2.99
CA ARG A 148 22.80 -4.32 1.96
C ARG A 148 22.47 -2.97 1.34
N LEU A 149 21.20 -2.64 1.16
CA LEU A 149 20.81 -1.31 0.66
C LEU A 149 21.18 -0.25 1.71
N LEU A 150 20.77 -0.47 2.97
CA LEU A 150 21.00 0.49 4.06
C LEU A 150 22.50 0.72 4.33
N ALA A 151 23.35 -0.27 4.11
CA ALA A 151 24.79 -0.12 4.26
C ALA A 151 25.46 0.81 3.21
N LYS A 152 24.70 1.24 2.19
CA LYS A 152 25.17 2.17 1.14
C LYS A 152 24.74 3.62 1.39
N VAL A 153 23.89 3.84 2.38
CA VAL A 153 23.29 5.13 2.77
C VAL A 153 24.01 5.69 3.97
#